data_20093fb6bf0af807494197cdca3ba312
#
_entry.id   20093fb6bf0af807494197cdca3ba312
#
_cell.length_a   1.000
_cell.length_b   1.000
_cell.length_c   1.000
_cell.angle_alpha   90.00
_cell.angle_beta   90.00
_cell.angle_gamma   90.00
#
_symmetry.space_group_name_H-M   'P 1'
#
loop_
_entity.id
_entity.type
_entity.pdbx_description
1 polymer ?
#
loop_
_entity_poly.entity_id
_entity_poly.type
_entity_poly.pdbx_seq_one_letter_code
_entity_poly.pdbx_strand_id
1 'polypeptide(L)'
;MIFRIPVRRDTLRHDAVAGLVLGVQSVPDGLAAGVLAGVNPLAGLYAYLFGTISGSLFTSSVFMAVQATGAMSIILTDVPAVHAANEQAGALVTLSVLTGAVMLAAGFLRLGSILRFVSNSVMVGFISAVGVNIILGQLANLTGYKASGANRVARALDTLIHPGQLHLQSITIGLVTIALILVLERARLGALSLVLAVILTSAAAAALSWHDVSTVGALGAIPRSLPLPAAPVLGLIPGLLVPALSLAFVGLVQGAAISAKFPNPDGRFSDSSRDFIGQGAANVIAGVFRGMPVGGSMSATSLNKAAGARTRLAPMIASVVMAVVILAFAGLVAHIAMPALAGLLMLVGFRTIRTADLQSVWKTGATQKAVLSVTFALTIIIPLQYAVLVGVGLSVILHTARQSNQVTVKRWLLRPDGTLIETDPPALLPAGEVVALQPYGSLFFAAAQAFESALPELTDASRNSVVILRLRGRTDLGTTFTGMLERYARGLVAVGSKLVIVSAGEQVREQLRVTGVTAVVTPENIYTGNERIGSTLKRAYTDATAWIQQNQRTGEAGV
;
A
#
# COMPACT_ATOMS: atom_id res chain seq x y z
N MET A 1 -12.53 -22.31 14.03
CA MET A 1 -13.95 -21.90 14.11
C MET A 1 -14.36 -21.36 12.74
N ILE A 2 -14.47 -22.27 11.74
CA ILE A 2 -14.30 -21.88 10.32
C ILE A 2 -15.64 -21.74 9.57
N PHE A 3 -16.78 -22.22 10.01
CA PHE A 3 -18.00 -22.28 9.17
C PHE A 3 -19.33 -22.16 9.92
N ARG A 4 -19.55 -21.10 10.71
CA ARG A 4 -20.93 -20.72 11.03
C ARG A 4 -21.30 -19.46 10.26
N ILE A 5 -21.81 -19.64 9.04
CA ILE A 5 -22.53 -18.58 8.34
C ILE A 5 -23.94 -18.60 8.94
N PRO A 6 -24.33 -17.60 9.72
CA PRO A 6 -25.68 -17.55 10.26
C PRO A 6 -26.66 -17.26 9.13
N VAL A 7 -27.22 -18.30 8.52
CA VAL A 7 -28.27 -18.16 7.51
C VAL A 7 -29.57 -17.84 8.23
N ARG A 8 -29.92 -16.55 8.28
CA ARG A 8 -31.23 -16.08 8.72
C ARG A 8 -32.07 -15.72 7.50
N ARG A 9 -33.38 -15.96 7.53
CA ARG A 9 -34.29 -15.62 6.41
C ARG A 9 -34.22 -14.14 6.04
N ASP A 10 -34.05 -13.27 7.02
CA ASP A 10 -33.99 -11.80 6.84
C ASP A 10 -32.70 -11.36 6.12
N THR A 11 -31.55 -12.04 6.37
CA THR A 11 -30.29 -11.73 5.70
C THR A 11 -30.18 -12.36 4.32
N LEU A 12 -30.80 -13.54 4.13
CA LEU A 12 -30.73 -14.29 2.88
C LEU A 12 -31.27 -13.49 1.69
N ARG A 13 -32.41 -12.80 1.86
CA ARG A 13 -33.00 -11.97 0.79
C ARG A 13 -32.04 -10.84 0.37
N HIS A 14 -31.43 -10.16 1.35
CA HIS A 14 -30.48 -9.07 1.08
C HIS A 14 -29.21 -9.60 0.41
N ASP A 15 -28.69 -10.72 0.91
CA ASP A 15 -27.50 -11.35 0.34
C ASP A 15 -27.76 -11.92 -1.07
N ALA A 16 -28.97 -12.43 -1.33
CA ALA A 16 -29.36 -12.90 -2.66
C ALA A 16 -29.39 -11.75 -3.68
N VAL A 17 -30.01 -10.62 -3.32
CA VAL A 17 -30.04 -9.44 -4.19
C VAL A 17 -28.64 -8.88 -4.40
N ALA A 18 -27.86 -8.71 -3.34
CA ALA A 18 -26.49 -8.20 -3.44
C ALA A 18 -25.59 -9.15 -4.24
N GLY A 19 -25.71 -10.46 -4.03
CA GLY A 19 -24.98 -11.47 -4.78
C GLY A 19 -25.37 -11.51 -6.25
N LEU A 20 -26.64 -11.38 -6.58
CA LEU A 20 -27.08 -11.29 -7.98
C LEU A 20 -26.51 -10.04 -8.67
N VAL A 21 -26.60 -8.87 -8.03
CA VAL A 21 -26.06 -7.61 -8.55
C VAL A 21 -24.55 -7.70 -8.75
N LEU A 22 -23.82 -8.19 -7.75
CA LEU A 22 -22.38 -8.38 -7.83
C LEU A 22 -22.01 -9.40 -8.91
N GLY A 23 -22.71 -10.55 -8.99
CA GLY A 23 -22.43 -11.61 -9.94
C GLY A 23 -22.65 -11.17 -11.39
N VAL A 24 -23.75 -10.49 -11.67
CA VAL A 24 -24.07 -9.97 -13.00
C VAL A 24 -23.03 -8.93 -13.45
N GLN A 25 -22.61 -8.00 -12.57
CA GLN A 25 -21.56 -7.03 -12.89
C GLN A 25 -20.18 -7.71 -13.05
N SER A 26 -19.90 -8.74 -12.27
CA SER A 26 -18.60 -9.43 -12.30
C SER A 26 -18.33 -10.14 -13.63
N VAL A 27 -19.35 -10.44 -14.43
CA VAL A 27 -19.15 -11.12 -15.72
C VAL A 27 -18.41 -10.22 -16.73
N PRO A 28 -18.90 -9.04 -17.11
CA PRO A 28 -18.17 -8.16 -18.02
C PRO A 28 -16.86 -7.66 -17.41
N ASP A 29 -16.83 -7.39 -16.09
CA ASP A 29 -15.61 -6.95 -15.41
C ASP A 29 -14.52 -8.03 -15.45
N GLY A 30 -14.85 -9.31 -15.25
CA GLY A 30 -13.93 -10.43 -15.32
C GLY A 30 -13.35 -10.63 -16.73
N LEU A 31 -14.23 -10.59 -17.76
CA LEU A 31 -13.80 -10.65 -19.15
C LEU A 31 -12.87 -9.47 -19.51
N ALA A 32 -13.28 -8.27 -19.11
CA ALA A 32 -12.50 -7.06 -19.31
C ALA A 32 -11.13 -7.11 -18.60
N ALA A 33 -11.06 -7.70 -17.40
CA ALA A 33 -9.80 -7.89 -16.69
C ALA A 33 -8.82 -8.82 -17.44
N GLY A 34 -9.32 -9.89 -18.04
CA GLY A 34 -8.53 -10.77 -18.90
C GLY A 34 -8.04 -10.07 -20.17
N VAL A 35 -8.91 -9.30 -20.82
CA VAL A 35 -8.55 -8.46 -21.98
C VAL A 35 -7.49 -7.42 -21.60
N LEU A 36 -7.68 -6.74 -20.47
CA LEU A 36 -6.72 -5.76 -19.96
C LEU A 36 -5.36 -6.39 -19.66
N ALA A 37 -5.35 -7.63 -19.17
CA ALA A 37 -4.12 -8.38 -18.91
C ALA A 37 -3.46 -8.92 -20.19
N GLY A 38 -4.10 -8.83 -21.35
CA GLY A 38 -3.62 -9.38 -22.62
C GLY A 38 -3.63 -10.92 -22.65
N VAL A 39 -4.45 -11.55 -21.80
CA VAL A 39 -4.63 -13.00 -21.73
C VAL A 39 -6.03 -13.40 -22.21
N ASN A 40 -6.30 -14.71 -22.28
CA ASN A 40 -7.64 -15.18 -22.59
C ASN A 40 -8.66 -14.56 -21.60
N PRO A 41 -9.73 -13.87 -22.08
CA PRO A 41 -10.73 -13.25 -21.22
C PRO A 41 -11.36 -14.18 -20.19
N LEU A 42 -11.44 -15.49 -20.49
CA LEU A 42 -11.94 -16.49 -19.54
C LEU A 42 -11.06 -16.64 -18.30
N ALA A 43 -9.75 -16.44 -18.42
CA ALA A 43 -8.87 -16.46 -17.24
C ALA A 43 -9.24 -15.38 -16.24
N GLY A 44 -9.67 -14.20 -16.73
CA GLY A 44 -10.25 -13.15 -15.89
C GLY A 44 -11.57 -13.57 -15.25
N LEU A 45 -12.48 -14.16 -16.01
CA LEU A 45 -13.76 -14.63 -15.50
C LEU A 45 -13.61 -15.76 -14.47
N TYR A 46 -12.68 -16.72 -14.70
CA TYR A 46 -12.35 -17.76 -13.74
C TYR A 46 -11.71 -17.18 -12.45
N ALA A 47 -10.86 -16.17 -12.58
CA ALA A 47 -10.31 -15.44 -11.45
C ALA A 47 -11.40 -14.80 -10.60
N TYR A 48 -12.40 -14.18 -11.23
CA TYR A 48 -13.55 -13.60 -10.53
C TYR A 48 -14.41 -14.67 -9.85
N LEU A 49 -14.71 -15.77 -10.54
CA LEU A 49 -15.47 -16.88 -9.99
C LEU A 49 -14.78 -17.49 -8.76
N PHE A 50 -13.58 -18.02 -8.95
CA PHE A 50 -12.88 -18.77 -7.89
C PHE A 50 -12.28 -17.85 -6.83
N GLY A 51 -11.82 -16.65 -7.21
CA GLY A 51 -11.33 -15.65 -6.27
C GLY A 51 -12.41 -15.15 -5.33
N THR A 52 -13.61 -14.84 -5.86
CA THR A 52 -14.71 -14.32 -5.05
C THR A 52 -15.23 -15.36 -4.06
N ILE A 53 -15.46 -16.61 -4.49
CA ILE A 53 -15.94 -17.66 -3.57
C ILE A 53 -14.88 -18.00 -2.51
N SER A 54 -13.62 -18.18 -2.90
CA SER A 54 -12.54 -18.51 -1.98
C SER A 54 -12.25 -17.34 -1.03
N GLY A 55 -12.22 -16.11 -1.55
CA GLY A 55 -12.08 -14.91 -0.74
C GLY A 55 -13.18 -14.80 0.32
N SER A 56 -14.43 -15.06 -0.03
CA SER A 56 -15.55 -15.03 0.93
C SER A 56 -15.44 -16.07 2.03
N LEU A 57 -14.81 -17.21 1.76
CA LEU A 57 -14.60 -18.28 2.73
C LEU A 57 -13.47 -17.97 3.71
N PHE A 58 -12.35 -17.44 3.23
CA PHE A 58 -11.12 -17.38 3.99
C PHE A 58 -10.77 -15.99 4.55
N THR A 59 -11.29 -14.87 3.99
CA THR A 59 -11.07 -13.53 4.54
C THR A 59 -11.83 -13.30 5.84
N SER A 60 -11.39 -12.34 6.64
CA SER A 60 -12.12 -11.89 7.85
C SER A 60 -13.19 -10.84 7.52
N SER A 61 -13.06 -10.15 6.41
CA SER A 61 -14.05 -9.18 5.92
C SER A 61 -15.29 -9.88 5.36
N VAL A 62 -16.47 -9.40 5.75
CA VAL A 62 -17.76 -9.89 5.24
C VAL A 62 -18.03 -9.39 3.84
N PHE A 63 -17.56 -8.18 3.51
CA PHE A 63 -17.91 -7.51 2.26
C PHE A 63 -16.85 -7.66 1.17
N MET A 64 -15.61 -8.04 1.51
CA MET A 64 -14.50 -8.05 0.57
C MET A 64 -14.76 -9.02 -0.59
N ALA A 65 -14.81 -8.47 -1.80
CA ALA A 65 -14.77 -9.24 -3.03
C ALA A 65 -13.31 -9.36 -3.49
N VAL A 66 -12.82 -10.61 -3.54
CA VAL A 66 -11.45 -10.91 -4.02
C VAL A 66 -11.54 -11.26 -5.49
N GLN A 67 -11.05 -10.37 -6.35
CA GLN A 67 -11.21 -10.43 -7.80
C GLN A 67 -9.94 -9.93 -8.49
N ALA A 68 -9.77 -10.17 -9.78
CA ALA A 68 -8.70 -9.55 -10.54
C ALA A 68 -8.96 -8.03 -10.61
N THR A 69 -7.97 -7.25 -10.19
CA THR A 69 -8.07 -5.78 -10.20
C THR A 69 -7.36 -5.20 -11.40
N GLY A 70 -7.76 -4.00 -11.86
CA GLY A 70 -7.13 -3.34 -12.99
C GLY A 70 -5.61 -3.17 -12.82
N ALA A 71 -5.13 -2.89 -11.59
CA ALA A 71 -3.70 -2.80 -11.30
C ALA A 71 -2.99 -4.14 -11.50
N MET A 72 -3.57 -5.23 -11.00
CA MET A 72 -3.00 -6.57 -11.17
C MET A 72 -3.05 -7.02 -12.63
N SER A 73 -4.14 -6.74 -13.35
CA SER A 73 -4.25 -7.01 -14.79
C SER A 73 -3.17 -6.31 -15.61
N ILE A 74 -2.86 -5.06 -15.27
CA ILE A 74 -1.79 -4.30 -15.95
C ILE A 74 -0.41 -4.89 -15.66
N ILE A 75 -0.14 -5.36 -14.44
CA ILE A 75 1.14 -6.04 -14.14
C ILE A 75 1.33 -7.25 -15.06
N LEU A 76 0.26 -8.02 -15.31
CA LEU A 76 0.34 -9.18 -16.18
C LEU A 76 0.75 -8.83 -17.62
N THR A 77 0.34 -7.66 -18.15
CA THR A 77 0.75 -7.26 -19.50
C THR A 77 2.26 -7.07 -19.65
N ASP A 78 2.96 -6.86 -18.55
CA ASP A 78 4.41 -6.64 -18.52
C ASP A 78 5.21 -7.94 -18.19
N VAL A 79 4.52 -9.10 -18.08
CA VAL A 79 5.15 -10.40 -17.79
C VAL A 79 5.25 -11.22 -19.07
N PRO A 80 6.45 -11.34 -19.69
CA PRO A 80 6.59 -11.99 -21.00
C PRO A 80 6.09 -13.42 -21.05
N ALA A 81 6.32 -14.21 -19.98
CA ALA A 81 5.95 -15.63 -19.92
C ALA A 81 4.44 -15.86 -20.07
N VAL A 82 3.59 -14.93 -19.61
CA VAL A 82 2.12 -15.07 -19.75
C VAL A 82 1.61 -14.72 -21.15
N HIS A 83 2.49 -14.29 -22.05
CA HIS A 83 2.17 -13.96 -23.46
C HIS A 83 2.86 -14.90 -24.45
N ALA A 84 3.77 -15.77 -23.96
CA ALA A 84 4.43 -16.77 -24.78
C ALA A 84 3.43 -17.87 -25.18
N ALA A 85 3.21 -18.09 -26.47
CA ALA A 85 2.15 -18.95 -27.00
C ALA A 85 2.12 -20.38 -26.40
N ASN A 86 3.30 -20.96 -26.14
CA ASN A 86 3.43 -22.33 -25.63
C ASN A 86 3.39 -22.43 -24.11
N GLU A 87 3.56 -21.33 -23.37
CA GLU A 87 3.71 -21.32 -21.91
C GLU A 87 2.59 -20.57 -21.19
N GLN A 88 1.78 -19.82 -21.91
CA GLN A 88 0.77 -18.88 -21.37
C GLN A 88 -0.07 -19.49 -20.24
N ALA A 89 -0.67 -20.65 -20.48
CA ALA A 89 -1.55 -21.28 -19.49
C ALA A 89 -0.79 -21.72 -18.22
N GLY A 90 0.38 -22.35 -18.42
CA GLY A 90 1.24 -22.78 -17.32
C GLY A 90 1.83 -21.62 -16.53
N ALA A 91 2.27 -20.57 -17.22
CA ALA A 91 2.78 -19.35 -16.60
C ALA A 91 1.73 -18.65 -15.76
N LEU A 92 0.49 -18.55 -16.24
CA LEU A 92 -0.62 -17.91 -15.53
C LEU A 92 -0.99 -18.67 -14.26
N VAL A 93 -1.10 -20.02 -14.33
CA VAL A 93 -1.33 -20.90 -13.18
C VAL A 93 -0.21 -20.73 -12.15
N THR A 94 1.06 -20.82 -12.60
CA THR A 94 2.23 -20.70 -11.73
C THR A 94 2.30 -19.33 -11.06
N LEU A 95 2.07 -18.27 -11.80
CA LEU A 95 2.10 -16.89 -11.29
C LEU A 95 1.00 -16.67 -10.24
N SER A 96 -0.22 -17.15 -10.49
CA SER A 96 -1.33 -17.02 -9.54
C SER A 96 -1.07 -17.80 -8.26
N VAL A 97 -0.60 -19.04 -8.37
CA VAL A 97 -0.25 -19.88 -7.21
C VAL A 97 0.92 -19.27 -6.42
N LEU A 98 1.95 -18.78 -7.11
CA LEU A 98 3.11 -18.14 -6.47
C LEU A 98 2.71 -16.82 -5.77
N THR A 99 1.88 -16.00 -6.40
CA THR A 99 1.28 -14.80 -5.78
C THR A 99 0.51 -15.18 -4.51
N GLY A 100 -0.27 -16.25 -4.58
CA GLY A 100 -1.01 -16.78 -3.42
C GLY A 100 -0.09 -17.26 -2.30
N ALA A 101 1.01 -17.96 -2.64
CA ALA A 101 1.99 -18.41 -1.66
C ALA A 101 2.66 -17.23 -0.93
N VAL A 102 3.02 -16.17 -1.65
CA VAL A 102 3.58 -14.94 -1.07
C VAL A 102 2.57 -14.26 -0.14
N MET A 103 1.31 -14.14 -0.56
CA MET A 103 0.25 -13.55 0.28
C MET A 103 -0.04 -14.38 1.54
N LEU A 104 -0.05 -15.73 1.42
CA LEU A 104 -0.17 -16.63 2.56
C LEU A 104 0.98 -16.44 3.55
N ALA A 105 2.22 -16.41 3.05
CA ALA A 105 3.39 -16.17 3.87
C ALA A 105 3.28 -14.82 4.60
N ALA A 106 2.91 -13.75 3.91
CA ALA A 106 2.69 -12.44 4.51
C ALA A 106 1.60 -12.44 5.60
N GLY A 107 0.51 -13.18 5.38
CA GLY A 107 -0.56 -13.34 6.35
C GLY A 107 -0.14 -14.10 7.61
N PHE A 108 0.53 -15.26 7.45
CA PHE A 108 1.05 -16.05 8.57
C PHE A 108 2.13 -15.33 9.37
N LEU A 109 3.00 -14.58 8.71
CA LEU A 109 4.00 -13.71 9.34
C LEU A 109 3.39 -12.44 9.95
N ARG A 110 2.07 -12.26 9.86
CA ARG A 110 1.33 -11.10 10.41
C ARG A 110 1.84 -9.75 9.88
N LEU A 111 2.23 -9.71 8.61
CA LEU A 111 2.78 -8.50 7.98
C LEU A 111 1.71 -7.43 7.66
N GLY A 112 0.45 -7.62 8.07
CA GLY A 112 -0.63 -6.64 7.89
C GLY A 112 -0.32 -5.26 8.46
N SER A 113 0.50 -5.18 9.51
CA SER A 113 0.95 -3.92 10.10
C SER A 113 2.00 -3.19 9.25
N ILE A 114 2.80 -3.90 8.46
CA ILE A 114 3.90 -3.30 7.64
C ILE A 114 3.33 -2.41 6.54
N LEU A 115 2.15 -2.71 6.02
CA LEU A 115 1.52 -1.89 4.98
C LEU A 115 1.15 -0.47 5.44
N ARG A 116 1.16 -0.20 6.75
CA ARG A 116 0.99 1.15 7.31
C ARG A 116 2.16 2.09 6.93
N PHE A 117 3.31 1.54 6.53
CA PHE A 117 4.46 2.32 6.09
C PHE A 117 4.36 2.82 4.64
N VAL A 118 3.41 2.33 3.86
CA VAL A 118 3.15 2.85 2.52
C VAL A 118 2.44 4.19 2.63
N SER A 119 3.11 5.26 2.20
CA SER A 119 2.55 6.60 2.32
C SER A 119 1.35 6.80 1.38
N ASN A 120 0.39 7.62 1.81
CA ASN A 120 -0.77 7.96 0.97
C ASN A 120 -0.38 8.58 -0.38
N SER A 121 0.72 9.35 -0.42
CA SER A 121 1.22 9.96 -1.66
C SER A 121 1.65 8.92 -2.71
N VAL A 122 2.33 7.84 -2.27
CA VAL A 122 2.67 6.70 -3.15
C VAL A 122 1.40 6.03 -3.66
N MET A 123 0.45 5.75 -2.76
CA MET A 123 -0.79 5.06 -3.11
C MET A 123 -1.64 5.85 -4.11
N VAL A 124 -1.81 7.15 -3.88
CA VAL A 124 -2.59 8.03 -4.77
C VAL A 124 -1.91 8.16 -6.13
N GLY A 125 -0.59 8.37 -6.15
CA GLY A 125 0.20 8.42 -7.38
C GLY A 125 0.11 7.12 -8.19
N PHE A 126 0.32 5.99 -7.52
CA PHE A 126 0.25 4.66 -8.12
C PHE A 126 -1.15 4.34 -8.69
N ILE A 127 -2.21 4.48 -7.89
CA ILE A 127 -3.58 4.15 -8.32
C ILE A 127 -4.02 5.05 -9.48
N SER A 128 -3.68 6.34 -9.44
CA SER A 128 -4.02 7.26 -10.52
C SER A 128 -3.26 6.95 -11.82
N ALA A 129 -1.98 6.59 -11.72
CA ALA A 129 -1.20 6.15 -12.88
C ALA A 129 -1.70 4.82 -13.46
N VAL A 130 -2.17 3.89 -12.61
CA VAL A 130 -2.87 2.68 -13.06
C VAL A 130 -4.11 3.04 -13.87
N GLY A 131 -4.92 4.02 -13.43
CA GLY A 131 -6.06 4.51 -14.20
C GLY A 131 -5.67 4.99 -15.60
N VAL A 132 -4.60 5.77 -15.71
CA VAL A 132 -4.03 6.21 -16.99
C VAL A 132 -3.55 5.01 -17.82
N ASN A 133 -2.83 4.07 -17.22
CA ASN A 133 -2.35 2.88 -17.91
C ASN A 133 -3.49 1.98 -18.42
N ILE A 134 -4.64 1.91 -17.72
CA ILE A 134 -5.84 1.22 -18.20
C ILE A 134 -6.32 1.89 -19.48
N ILE A 135 -6.46 3.21 -19.49
CA ILE A 135 -6.92 3.97 -20.68
C ILE A 135 -5.97 3.74 -21.85
N LEU A 136 -4.66 3.95 -21.64
CA LEU A 136 -3.65 3.77 -22.70
C LEU A 136 -3.61 2.33 -23.22
N GLY A 137 -3.77 1.34 -22.33
CA GLY A 137 -3.76 -0.08 -22.71
C GLY A 137 -4.98 -0.51 -23.54
N GLN A 138 -6.08 0.23 -23.51
CA GLN A 138 -7.29 -0.10 -24.25
C GLN A 138 -7.41 0.61 -25.61
N LEU A 139 -6.49 1.49 -25.95
CA LEU A 139 -6.53 2.22 -27.24
C LEU A 139 -6.57 1.29 -28.44
N ALA A 140 -5.77 0.22 -28.44
CA ALA A 140 -5.75 -0.75 -29.53
C ALA A 140 -7.11 -1.46 -29.70
N ASN A 141 -7.74 -1.88 -28.60
CA ASN A 141 -9.05 -2.53 -28.64
C ASN A 141 -10.18 -1.56 -29.01
N LEU A 142 -10.05 -0.28 -28.61
CA LEU A 142 -11.01 0.76 -28.95
C LEU A 142 -10.93 1.14 -30.43
N THR A 143 -9.71 1.30 -30.94
CA THR A 143 -9.47 1.81 -32.30
C THR A 143 -9.39 0.71 -33.36
N GLY A 144 -9.23 -0.55 -32.95
CA GLY A 144 -8.95 -1.68 -33.84
C GLY A 144 -7.52 -1.68 -34.41
N TYR A 145 -6.73 -0.64 -34.18
CA TYR A 145 -5.36 -0.50 -34.67
C TYR A 145 -4.34 -1.14 -33.73
N LYS A 146 -3.48 -2.01 -34.26
CA LYS A 146 -2.39 -2.66 -33.52
C LYS A 146 -1.15 -1.77 -33.54
N ALA A 147 -1.10 -0.84 -32.61
CA ALA A 147 0.00 0.12 -32.49
C ALA A 147 1.33 -0.56 -32.10
N SER A 148 2.42 -0.02 -32.66
CA SER A 148 3.81 -0.41 -32.39
C SER A 148 4.41 0.45 -31.28
N GLY A 149 5.28 -0.14 -30.43
CA GLY A 149 5.98 0.62 -29.39
C GLY A 149 6.42 -0.22 -28.22
N ALA A 150 7.54 0.18 -27.60
CA ALA A 150 8.16 -0.51 -26.48
C ALA A 150 7.33 -0.45 -25.17
N ASN A 151 6.51 0.57 -25.03
CA ASN A 151 5.65 0.77 -23.85
C ASN A 151 4.28 1.33 -24.24
N ARG A 152 3.35 1.43 -23.26
CA ARG A 152 1.97 1.89 -23.49
C ARG A 152 1.90 3.31 -24.01
N VAL A 153 2.80 4.20 -23.56
CA VAL A 153 2.85 5.59 -24.01
C VAL A 153 3.28 5.66 -25.48
N ALA A 154 4.34 4.93 -25.86
CA ALA A 154 4.79 4.87 -27.25
C ALA A 154 3.70 4.32 -28.17
N ARG A 155 2.99 3.27 -27.76
CA ARG A 155 1.84 2.73 -28.53
C ARG A 155 0.68 3.71 -28.64
N ALA A 156 0.40 4.46 -27.59
CA ALA A 156 -0.63 5.50 -27.63
C ALA A 156 -0.24 6.63 -28.61
N LEU A 157 1.01 7.06 -28.59
CA LEU A 157 1.53 8.04 -29.55
C LEU A 157 1.47 7.50 -30.99
N ASP A 158 1.87 6.24 -31.21
CA ASP A 158 1.79 5.58 -32.51
C ASP A 158 0.33 5.55 -33.03
N THR A 159 -0.64 5.26 -32.15
CA THR A 159 -2.07 5.32 -32.51
C THR A 159 -2.50 6.72 -32.95
N LEU A 160 -2.01 7.77 -32.30
CA LEU A 160 -2.38 9.16 -32.60
C LEU A 160 -1.78 9.66 -33.92
N ILE A 161 -0.60 9.17 -34.31
CA ILE A 161 0.06 9.60 -35.57
C ILE A 161 -0.41 8.80 -36.78
N HIS A 162 -1.20 7.72 -36.61
CA HIS A 162 -1.76 6.94 -37.71
C HIS A 162 -3.30 6.98 -37.77
N PRO A 163 -3.95 8.16 -37.85
CA PRO A 163 -5.41 8.26 -37.81
C PRO A 163 -6.12 7.55 -38.95
N GLY A 164 -5.44 7.40 -40.09
CA GLY A 164 -6.00 6.71 -41.26
C GLY A 164 -6.10 5.19 -41.13
N GLN A 165 -5.50 4.59 -40.09
CA GLN A 165 -5.55 3.16 -39.85
C GLN A 165 -6.56 2.78 -38.73
N LEU A 166 -7.29 3.76 -38.23
CA LEU A 166 -8.28 3.56 -37.16
C LEU A 166 -9.59 3.01 -37.73
N HIS A 167 -10.13 1.98 -37.09
CA HIS A 167 -11.42 1.40 -37.50
C HIS A 167 -12.56 2.20 -36.89
N LEU A 168 -13.25 2.99 -37.72
CA LEU A 168 -14.34 3.87 -37.25
C LEU A 168 -15.47 3.10 -36.56
N GLN A 169 -15.79 1.89 -37.05
CA GLN A 169 -16.79 1.00 -36.43
C GLN A 169 -16.43 0.63 -34.99
N SER A 170 -15.16 0.25 -34.74
CA SER A 170 -14.66 -0.07 -33.41
C SER A 170 -14.75 1.12 -32.48
N ILE A 171 -14.30 2.29 -32.93
CA ILE A 171 -14.39 3.54 -32.15
C ILE A 171 -15.84 3.86 -31.80
N THR A 172 -16.75 3.75 -32.79
CA THR A 172 -18.17 4.02 -32.59
C THR A 172 -18.77 3.11 -31.51
N ILE A 173 -18.53 1.79 -31.57
CA ILE A 173 -19.00 0.85 -30.55
C ILE A 173 -18.46 1.22 -29.16
N GLY A 174 -17.17 1.50 -29.04
CA GLY A 174 -16.59 1.84 -27.75
C GLY A 174 -17.14 3.15 -27.16
N LEU A 175 -17.25 4.20 -27.97
CA LEU A 175 -17.79 5.48 -27.53
C LEU A 175 -19.29 5.40 -27.21
N VAL A 176 -20.07 4.69 -28.03
CA VAL A 176 -21.50 4.45 -27.76
C VAL A 176 -21.67 3.63 -26.47
N THR A 177 -20.77 2.67 -26.21
CA THR A 177 -20.80 1.92 -24.93
C THR A 177 -20.59 2.85 -23.74
N ILE A 178 -19.59 3.74 -23.80
CA ILE A 178 -19.34 4.72 -22.73
C ILE A 178 -20.58 5.62 -22.54
N ALA A 179 -21.10 6.18 -23.61
CA ALA A 179 -22.26 7.05 -23.56
C ALA A 179 -23.48 6.33 -22.98
N LEU A 180 -23.73 5.09 -23.41
CA LEU A 180 -24.85 4.28 -22.95
C LEU A 180 -24.73 3.92 -21.47
N ILE A 181 -23.53 3.58 -20.99
CA ILE A 181 -23.27 3.36 -19.56
C ILE A 181 -23.68 4.62 -18.77
N LEU A 182 -23.21 5.79 -19.18
CA LEU A 182 -23.51 7.05 -18.48
C LEU A 182 -25.00 7.39 -18.47
N VAL A 183 -25.70 7.14 -19.58
CA VAL A 183 -27.15 7.35 -19.69
C VAL A 183 -27.93 6.38 -18.80
N LEU A 184 -27.60 5.09 -18.85
CA LEU A 184 -28.26 4.06 -18.04
C LEU A 184 -28.00 4.24 -16.54
N GLU A 185 -26.84 4.72 -16.16
CA GLU A 185 -26.54 5.09 -14.77
C GLU A 185 -27.40 6.26 -14.29
N ARG A 186 -27.60 7.28 -15.14
CA ARG A 186 -28.53 8.38 -14.85
C ARG A 186 -30.00 7.89 -14.72
N ALA A 187 -30.35 6.87 -15.46
CA ALA A 187 -31.64 6.19 -15.32
C ALA A 187 -31.75 5.29 -14.08
N ARG A 188 -30.76 5.35 -13.17
CA ARG A 188 -30.72 4.61 -11.89
C ARG A 188 -30.65 3.08 -12.02
N LEU A 189 -30.19 2.56 -13.15
CA LEU A 189 -30.02 1.11 -13.35
C LEU A 189 -28.79 0.54 -12.61
N GLY A 190 -27.98 1.39 -11.98
CA GLY A 190 -26.84 0.99 -11.16
C GLY A 190 -25.88 0.06 -11.91
N ALA A 191 -25.55 -1.09 -11.30
CA ALA A 191 -24.63 -2.07 -11.87
C ALA A 191 -25.10 -2.69 -13.20
N LEU A 192 -26.41 -2.75 -13.45
CA LEU A 192 -26.95 -3.28 -14.70
C LEU A 192 -26.60 -2.40 -15.91
N SER A 193 -26.28 -1.12 -15.70
CA SER A 193 -25.88 -0.20 -16.78
C SER A 193 -24.68 -0.70 -17.56
N LEU A 194 -23.67 -1.26 -16.87
CA LEU A 194 -22.45 -1.78 -17.48
C LEU A 194 -22.76 -3.00 -18.37
N VAL A 195 -23.54 -3.94 -17.83
CA VAL A 195 -23.89 -5.18 -18.52
C VAL A 195 -24.77 -4.90 -19.73
N LEU A 196 -25.82 -4.09 -19.55
CA LEU A 196 -26.77 -3.75 -20.62
C LEU A 196 -26.06 -2.97 -21.74
N ALA A 197 -25.18 -2.03 -21.40
CA ALA A 197 -24.45 -1.28 -22.41
C ALA A 197 -23.57 -2.19 -23.27
N VAL A 198 -22.81 -3.10 -22.64
CA VAL A 198 -21.95 -4.04 -23.38
C VAL A 198 -22.79 -4.99 -24.24
N ILE A 199 -23.90 -5.53 -23.71
CA ILE A 199 -24.77 -6.44 -24.48
C ILE A 199 -25.42 -5.71 -25.66
N LEU A 200 -26.02 -4.53 -25.42
CA LEU A 200 -26.74 -3.79 -26.47
C LEU A 200 -25.80 -3.33 -27.59
N THR A 201 -24.61 -2.81 -27.25
CA THR A 201 -23.66 -2.37 -28.28
C THR A 201 -23.02 -3.53 -29.03
N SER A 202 -22.78 -4.67 -28.37
CA SER A 202 -22.32 -5.88 -29.04
C SER A 202 -23.38 -6.48 -29.96
N ALA A 203 -24.64 -6.50 -29.51
CA ALA A 203 -25.80 -6.93 -30.33
C ALA A 203 -26.00 -5.99 -31.55
N ALA A 204 -25.83 -4.69 -31.37
CA ALA A 204 -25.91 -3.72 -32.45
C ALA A 204 -24.78 -3.95 -33.49
N ALA A 205 -23.55 -4.20 -33.06
CA ALA A 205 -22.44 -4.54 -33.96
C ALA A 205 -22.74 -5.80 -34.79
N ALA A 206 -23.30 -6.83 -34.15
CA ALA A 206 -23.69 -8.06 -34.82
C ALA A 206 -24.85 -7.85 -35.80
N ALA A 207 -25.89 -7.09 -35.42
CA ALA A 207 -27.05 -6.79 -36.25
C ALA A 207 -26.69 -5.94 -37.48
N LEU A 208 -25.72 -5.03 -37.35
CA LEU A 208 -25.20 -4.20 -38.44
C LEU A 208 -24.18 -4.95 -39.31
N SER A 209 -23.89 -6.22 -39.01
CA SER A 209 -22.91 -7.05 -39.71
C SER A 209 -21.54 -6.38 -39.83
N TRP A 210 -21.08 -5.72 -38.78
CA TRP A 210 -19.77 -5.09 -38.69
C TRP A 210 -18.69 -6.15 -38.43
N HIS A 211 -18.32 -6.86 -39.51
CA HIS A 211 -17.40 -8.00 -39.43
C HIS A 211 -15.96 -7.62 -39.02
N ASP A 212 -15.58 -6.36 -39.20
CA ASP A 212 -14.26 -5.84 -38.80
C ASP A 212 -14.14 -5.58 -37.29
N VAL A 213 -15.26 -5.66 -36.55
CA VAL A 213 -15.26 -5.50 -35.10
C VAL A 213 -14.88 -6.82 -34.44
N SER A 214 -13.70 -6.87 -33.82
CA SER A 214 -13.23 -8.05 -33.09
C SER A 214 -14.14 -8.40 -31.93
N THR A 215 -14.39 -9.69 -31.71
CA THR A 215 -15.19 -10.21 -30.60
C THR A 215 -14.34 -11.03 -29.64
N VAL A 216 -14.87 -11.29 -28.43
CA VAL A 216 -14.21 -12.15 -27.44
C VAL A 216 -13.98 -13.56 -28.00
N GLY A 217 -14.89 -14.07 -28.80
CA GLY A 217 -14.78 -15.38 -29.47
C GLY A 217 -13.60 -15.48 -30.45
N ALA A 218 -13.15 -14.35 -31.00
CA ALA A 218 -11.98 -14.31 -31.87
C ALA A 218 -10.66 -14.60 -31.14
N LEU A 219 -10.62 -14.43 -29.81
CA LEU A 219 -9.45 -14.71 -28.97
C LEU A 219 -9.33 -16.18 -28.57
N GLY A 220 -10.36 -16.99 -28.84
CA GLY A 220 -10.37 -18.43 -28.56
C GLY A 220 -11.78 -18.98 -28.29
N ALA A 221 -11.91 -20.29 -28.42
CA ALA A 221 -13.17 -20.97 -28.13
C ALA A 221 -13.55 -20.84 -26.65
N ILE A 222 -14.79 -20.45 -26.37
CA ILE A 222 -15.33 -20.34 -25.01
C ILE A 222 -15.96 -21.67 -24.62
N PRO A 223 -15.32 -22.48 -23.76
CA PRO A 223 -15.88 -23.76 -23.36
C PRO A 223 -17.12 -23.56 -22.49
N ARG A 224 -18.10 -24.44 -22.67
CA ARG A 224 -19.32 -24.52 -21.83
C ARG A 224 -19.08 -25.39 -20.60
N SER A 225 -17.91 -25.30 -19.99
CA SER A 225 -17.52 -26.11 -18.83
C SER A 225 -16.67 -25.26 -17.87
N LEU A 226 -16.69 -25.64 -16.62
CA LEU A 226 -15.72 -25.08 -15.66
C LEU A 226 -14.33 -25.62 -15.95
N PRO A 227 -13.26 -24.84 -15.68
CA PRO A 227 -11.90 -25.26 -15.95
C PRO A 227 -11.50 -26.44 -15.08
N LEU A 228 -10.79 -27.40 -15.67
CA LEU A 228 -10.16 -28.48 -14.91
C LEU A 228 -8.95 -27.93 -14.15
N PRO A 229 -8.66 -28.48 -12.96
CA PRO A 229 -7.47 -28.13 -12.20
C PRO A 229 -6.19 -28.31 -13.02
N ALA A 230 -5.26 -27.39 -12.86
CA ALA A 230 -3.94 -27.43 -13.49
C ALA A 230 -2.85 -27.22 -12.44
N ALA A 231 -1.74 -27.93 -12.60
CA ALA A 231 -0.59 -27.80 -11.72
C ALA A 231 0.33 -26.64 -12.18
N PRO A 232 1.02 -25.96 -11.25
CA PRO A 232 2.03 -24.98 -11.60
C PRO A 232 3.24 -25.62 -12.26
N VAL A 233 3.88 -24.89 -13.17
CA VAL A 233 5.11 -25.32 -13.86
C VAL A 233 6.31 -24.80 -13.07
N LEU A 234 6.98 -25.70 -12.34
CA LEU A 234 8.05 -25.33 -11.39
C LEU A 234 9.24 -24.64 -12.07
N GLY A 235 9.55 -24.98 -13.33
CA GLY A 235 10.63 -24.35 -14.09
C GLY A 235 10.44 -22.85 -14.35
N LEU A 236 9.20 -22.35 -14.29
CA LEU A 236 8.89 -20.94 -14.51
C LEU A 236 9.01 -20.09 -13.23
N ILE A 237 9.13 -20.70 -12.05
CA ILE A 237 9.15 -19.99 -10.76
C ILE A 237 10.22 -18.89 -10.69
N PRO A 238 11.50 -19.12 -11.07
CA PRO A 238 12.52 -18.09 -10.95
C PRO A 238 12.20 -16.82 -11.75
N GLY A 239 11.68 -16.96 -12.97
CA GLY A 239 11.29 -15.83 -13.83
C GLY A 239 10.02 -15.12 -13.38
N LEU A 240 9.15 -15.81 -12.61
CA LEU A 240 7.87 -15.26 -12.14
C LEU A 240 7.90 -14.74 -10.70
N LEU A 241 9.03 -14.85 -9.99
CA LEU A 241 9.13 -14.46 -8.58
C LEU A 241 8.91 -12.94 -8.38
N VAL A 242 9.56 -12.10 -9.18
CA VAL A 242 9.43 -10.64 -9.10
C VAL A 242 8.01 -10.19 -9.45
N PRO A 243 7.39 -10.64 -10.56
CA PRO A 243 5.99 -10.38 -10.82
C PRO A 243 5.05 -10.84 -9.70
N ALA A 244 5.26 -12.03 -9.14
CA ALA A 244 4.44 -12.57 -8.06
C ALA A 244 4.52 -11.72 -6.78
N LEU A 245 5.73 -11.28 -6.39
CA LEU A 245 5.93 -10.36 -5.26
C LEU A 245 5.20 -9.03 -5.48
N SER A 246 5.27 -8.47 -6.69
CA SER A 246 4.60 -7.22 -7.03
C SER A 246 3.08 -7.36 -7.02
N LEU A 247 2.55 -8.44 -7.61
CA LEU A 247 1.12 -8.75 -7.58
C LEU A 247 0.61 -8.96 -6.16
N ALA A 248 1.36 -9.73 -5.35
CA ALA A 248 1.03 -9.95 -3.95
C ALA A 248 1.01 -8.62 -3.19
N PHE A 249 2.03 -7.79 -3.35
CA PHE A 249 2.09 -6.49 -2.70
C PHE A 249 0.89 -5.61 -3.07
N VAL A 250 0.58 -5.46 -4.35
CA VAL A 250 -0.56 -4.65 -4.82
C VAL A 250 -1.88 -5.18 -4.25
N GLY A 251 -2.11 -6.50 -4.34
CA GLY A 251 -3.32 -7.13 -3.81
C GLY A 251 -3.47 -6.94 -2.29
N LEU A 252 -2.38 -7.11 -1.54
CA LEU A 252 -2.35 -6.94 -0.09
C LEU A 252 -2.62 -5.49 0.33
N VAL A 253 -2.02 -4.51 -0.37
CA VAL A 253 -2.27 -3.08 -0.12
C VAL A 253 -3.73 -2.72 -0.39
N GLN A 254 -4.30 -3.20 -1.50
CA GLN A 254 -5.71 -2.97 -1.82
C GLN A 254 -6.63 -3.63 -0.79
N GLY A 255 -6.34 -4.86 -0.38
CA GLY A 255 -7.06 -5.57 0.67
C GLY A 255 -7.01 -4.85 2.01
N ALA A 256 -5.83 -4.38 2.43
CA ALA A 256 -5.69 -3.60 3.68
C ALA A 256 -6.47 -2.28 3.65
N ALA A 257 -6.52 -1.60 2.49
CA ALA A 257 -7.32 -0.39 2.31
C ALA A 257 -8.84 -0.68 2.44
N ILE A 258 -9.29 -1.85 1.96
CA ILE A 258 -10.68 -2.31 2.14
C ILE A 258 -10.96 -2.60 3.61
N SER A 259 -10.09 -3.36 4.27
CA SER A 259 -10.21 -3.71 5.69
C SER A 259 -10.30 -2.47 6.58
N ALA A 260 -9.57 -1.41 6.24
CA ALA A 260 -9.60 -0.14 6.98
C ALA A 260 -10.84 0.72 6.68
N LYS A 261 -11.49 0.55 5.52
CA LYS A 261 -12.60 1.41 5.07
C LYS A 261 -13.98 0.81 5.36
N PHE A 262 -14.10 -0.50 5.33
CA PHE A 262 -15.39 -1.20 5.41
C PHE A 262 -15.47 -2.06 6.67
N PRO A 263 -15.97 -1.54 7.80
CA PRO A 263 -16.22 -2.35 8.97
C PRO A 263 -17.29 -3.41 8.66
N ASN A 264 -17.16 -4.56 9.28
CA ASN A 264 -18.13 -5.65 9.23
C ASN A 264 -19.49 -5.22 9.82
N PRO A 265 -20.58 -5.97 9.63
CA PRO A 265 -21.89 -5.64 10.17
C PRO A 265 -21.95 -5.51 11.69
N ASP A 266 -21.00 -6.09 12.42
CA ASP A 266 -20.83 -5.97 13.87
C ASP A 266 -20.10 -4.67 14.31
N GLY A 267 -19.76 -3.80 13.36
CA GLY A 267 -19.03 -2.56 13.59
C GLY A 267 -17.52 -2.72 13.74
N ARG A 268 -17.00 -3.95 13.75
CA ARG A 268 -15.56 -4.22 13.89
C ARG A 268 -14.86 -4.20 12.55
N PHE A 269 -13.65 -3.66 12.53
CA PHE A 269 -12.80 -3.75 11.35
C PHE A 269 -12.23 -5.17 11.19
N SER A 270 -12.04 -5.59 9.95
CA SER A 270 -11.44 -6.89 9.66
C SER A 270 -9.94 -6.92 10.01
N ASP A 271 -9.42 -8.12 10.25
CA ASP A 271 -8.00 -8.35 10.50
C ASP A 271 -7.26 -8.45 9.16
N SER A 272 -6.40 -7.47 8.87
CA SER A 272 -5.64 -7.41 7.63
C SER A 272 -4.77 -8.64 7.40
N SER A 273 -4.14 -9.21 8.44
CA SER A 273 -3.30 -10.40 8.29
C SER A 273 -4.12 -11.63 7.92
N ARG A 274 -5.32 -11.77 8.50
CA ARG A 274 -6.26 -12.82 8.12
C ARG A 274 -6.83 -12.61 6.71
N ASP A 275 -7.06 -11.36 6.32
CA ASP A 275 -7.48 -11.03 4.96
C ASP A 275 -6.38 -11.33 3.94
N PHE A 276 -5.10 -11.23 4.32
CA PHE A 276 -3.97 -11.67 3.50
C PHE A 276 -3.98 -13.19 3.28
N ILE A 277 -4.23 -13.98 4.34
CA ILE A 277 -4.40 -15.43 4.22
C ILE A 277 -5.58 -15.74 3.27
N GLY A 278 -6.69 -15.03 3.40
CA GLY A 278 -7.85 -15.21 2.55
C GLY A 278 -7.58 -14.90 1.08
N GLN A 279 -6.90 -13.80 0.78
CA GLN A 279 -6.48 -13.45 -0.58
C GLN A 279 -5.44 -14.43 -1.14
N GLY A 280 -4.52 -14.90 -0.29
CA GLY A 280 -3.54 -15.92 -0.66
C GLY A 280 -4.20 -17.24 -1.05
N ALA A 281 -5.12 -17.74 -0.23
CA ALA A 281 -5.91 -18.93 -0.56
C ALA A 281 -6.73 -18.75 -1.84
N ALA A 282 -7.33 -17.56 -2.03
CA ALA A 282 -8.08 -17.24 -3.24
C ALA A 282 -7.20 -17.27 -4.50
N ASN A 283 -5.95 -16.76 -4.42
CA ASN A 283 -4.99 -16.81 -5.51
C ASN A 283 -4.57 -18.24 -5.86
N VAL A 284 -4.29 -19.08 -4.85
CA VAL A 284 -3.95 -20.49 -5.08
C VAL A 284 -5.10 -21.21 -5.77
N ILE A 285 -6.33 -21.05 -5.25
CA ILE A 285 -7.51 -21.73 -5.80
C ILE A 285 -7.81 -21.18 -7.20
N ALA A 286 -7.85 -19.86 -7.39
CA ALA A 286 -8.08 -19.26 -8.72
C ALA A 286 -7.00 -19.73 -9.72
N GLY A 287 -5.73 -19.77 -9.33
CA GLY A 287 -4.62 -20.24 -10.16
C GLY A 287 -4.78 -21.70 -10.58
N VAL A 288 -5.02 -22.59 -9.62
CA VAL A 288 -5.26 -24.03 -9.90
C VAL A 288 -6.41 -24.21 -10.90
N PHE A 289 -7.45 -23.37 -10.83
CA PHE A 289 -8.56 -23.39 -11.77
C PHE A 289 -8.37 -22.40 -12.94
N ARG A 290 -7.12 -22.18 -13.39
CA ARG A 290 -6.74 -21.43 -14.60
C ARG A 290 -7.19 -19.96 -14.60
N GLY A 291 -7.48 -19.41 -13.43
CA GLY A 291 -7.71 -17.97 -13.24
C GLY A 291 -6.41 -17.20 -13.14
N MET A 292 -6.49 -15.91 -13.44
CA MET A 292 -5.38 -14.97 -13.23
C MET A 292 -5.30 -14.51 -11.77
N PRO A 293 -4.18 -13.87 -11.32
CA PRO A 293 -4.04 -13.39 -9.95
C PRO A 293 -5.15 -12.44 -9.50
N VAL A 294 -5.55 -12.57 -8.23
CA VAL A 294 -6.67 -11.83 -7.61
C VAL A 294 -6.24 -11.09 -6.36
N GLY A 295 -6.96 -10.02 -6.04
CA GLY A 295 -6.78 -9.24 -4.81
C GLY A 295 -8.08 -8.58 -4.36
N GLY A 296 -8.04 -7.86 -3.24
CA GLY A 296 -9.21 -7.13 -2.77
C GLY A 296 -9.64 -6.05 -3.76
N SER A 297 -10.86 -6.17 -4.31
CA SER A 297 -11.45 -5.20 -5.22
C SER A 297 -12.28 -4.17 -4.46
N MET A 298 -11.82 -2.91 -4.46
CA MET A 298 -12.51 -1.80 -3.78
C MET A 298 -13.88 -1.51 -4.40
N SER A 299 -13.98 -1.53 -5.73
CA SER A 299 -15.23 -1.27 -6.47
C SER A 299 -16.26 -2.36 -6.20
N ALA A 300 -15.88 -3.62 -6.37
CA ALA A 300 -16.77 -4.76 -6.12
C ALA A 300 -17.18 -4.86 -4.65
N THR A 301 -16.26 -4.57 -3.71
CA THR A 301 -16.60 -4.51 -2.28
C THR A 301 -17.57 -3.38 -1.95
N SER A 302 -17.37 -2.19 -2.54
CA SER A 302 -18.29 -1.06 -2.39
C SER A 302 -19.68 -1.39 -2.94
N LEU A 303 -19.74 -2.01 -4.12
CA LEU A 303 -20.97 -2.45 -4.72
C LEU A 303 -21.70 -3.49 -3.85
N ASN A 304 -20.97 -4.52 -3.40
CA ASN A 304 -21.52 -5.57 -2.55
C ASN A 304 -22.21 -4.98 -1.30
N LYS A 305 -21.52 -4.04 -0.64
CA LYS A 305 -22.07 -3.32 0.52
C LYS A 305 -23.25 -2.42 0.14
N ALA A 306 -23.15 -1.65 -0.94
CA ALA A 306 -24.20 -0.75 -1.41
C ALA A 306 -25.46 -1.50 -1.86
N ALA A 307 -25.30 -2.70 -2.43
CA ALA A 307 -26.42 -3.59 -2.80
C ALA A 307 -27.10 -4.25 -1.59
N GLY A 308 -26.59 -4.01 -0.37
CA GLY A 308 -27.23 -4.45 0.86
C GLY A 308 -26.73 -5.79 1.41
N ALA A 309 -25.56 -6.26 0.99
CA ALA A 309 -24.95 -7.47 1.54
C ALA A 309 -24.85 -7.39 3.07
N ARG A 310 -25.16 -8.48 3.75
CA ARG A 310 -25.10 -8.59 5.22
C ARG A 310 -24.20 -9.71 5.69
N THR A 311 -23.99 -10.71 4.85
CA THR A 311 -23.13 -11.85 5.17
C THR A 311 -22.23 -12.22 3.99
N ARG A 312 -21.32 -13.17 4.22
CA ARG A 312 -20.44 -13.75 3.19
C ARG A 312 -21.20 -14.55 2.11
N LEU A 313 -22.50 -14.77 2.28
CA LEU A 313 -23.31 -15.43 1.27
C LEU A 313 -23.46 -14.60 -0.01
N ALA A 314 -23.49 -13.27 0.09
CA ALA A 314 -23.61 -12.42 -1.09
C ALA A 314 -22.51 -12.67 -2.14
N PRO A 315 -21.19 -12.58 -1.82
CA PRO A 315 -20.15 -12.91 -2.80
C PRO A 315 -20.15 -14.40 -3.22
N MET A 316 -20.60 -15.33 -2.36
CA MET A 316 -20.77 -16.74 -2.76
C MET A 316 -21.87 -16.90 -3.81
N ILE A 317 -23.00 -16.24 -3.63
CA ILE A 317 -24.09 -16.22 -4.63
C ILE A 317 -23.60 -15.57 -5.92
N ALA A 318 -22.82 -14.49 -5.85
CA ALA A 318 -22.21 -13.88 -7.03
C ALA A 318 -21.36 -14.88 -7.83
N SER A 319 -20.59 -15.72 -7.16
CA SER A 319 -19.82 -16.78 -7.81
C SER A 319 -20.72 -17.84 -8.49
N VAL A 320 -21.84 -18.20 -7.87
CA VAL A 320 -22.82 -19.11 -8.50
C VAL A 320 -23.42 -18.47 -9.76
N VAL A 321 -23.75 -17.19 -9.71
CA VAL A 321 -24.26 -16.44 -10.90
C VAL A 321 -23.23 -16.49 -12.03
N MET A 322 -21.95 -16.22 -11.73
CA MET A 322 -20.87 -16.31 -12.73
C MET A 322 -20.72 -17.73 -13.31
N ALA A 323 -20.79 -18.76 -12.46
CA ALA A 323 -20.77 -20.15 -12.92
C ALA A 323 -21.92 -20.46 -13.88
N VAL A 324 -23.13 -20.01 -13.56
CA VAL A 324 -24.32 -20.17 -14.44
C VAL A 324 -24.08 -19.47 -15.77
N VAL A 325 -23.52 -18.25 -15.78
CA VAL A 325 -23.23 -17.55 -17.03
C VAL A 325 -22.20 -18.31 -17.88
N ILE A 326 -21.14 -18.84 -17.29
CA ILE A 326 -20.15 -19.63 -18.01
C ILE A 326 -20.78 -20.88 -18.63
N LEU A 327 -21.61 -21.59 -17.87
CA LEU A 327 -22.17 -22.88 -18.31
C LEU A 327 -23.33 -22.70 -19.32
N ALA A 328 -24.21 -21.72 -19.09
CA ALA A 328 -25.44 -21.56 -19.87
C ALA A 328 -25.30 -20.55 -21.02
N PHE A 329 -24.48 -19.51 -20.85
CA PHE A 329 -24.43 -18.35 -21.76
C PHE A 329 -23.08 -18.16 -22.46
N ALA A 330 -22.20 -19.17 -22.48
CA ALA A 330 -20.88 -19.10 -23.13
C ALA A 330 -20.96 -18.63 -24.59
N GLY A 331 -21.98 -19.06 -25.34
CA GLY A 331 -22.21 -18.63 -26.72
C GLY A 331 -22.48 -17.14 -26.86
N LEU A 332 -23.24 -16.56 -25.92
CA LEU A 332 -23.49 -15.10 -25.91
C LEU A 332 -22.22 -14.32 -25.55
N VAL A 333 -21.43 -14.83 -24.63
CA VAL A 333 -20.17 -14.22 -24.23
C VAL A 333 -19.18 -14.15 -25.42
N ALA A 334 -19.18 -15.15 -26.30
CA ALA A 334 -18.35 -15.15 -27.49
C ALA A 334 -18.62 -13.98 -28.45
N HIS A 335 -19.85 -13.49 -28.48
CA HIS A 335 -20.28 -12.39 -29.37
C HIS A 335 -20.04 -10.99 -28.78
N ILE A 336 -19.52 -10.89 -27.56
CA ILE A 336 -19.21 -9.59 -26.95
C ILE A 336 -18.10 -8.90 -27.79
N ALA A 337 -18.37 -7.66 -28.19
CA ALA A 337 -17.46 -6.85 -28.98
C ALA A 337 -16.27 -6.35 -28.11
N MET A 338 -15.04 -6.53 -28.58
CA MET A 338 -13.84 -6.05 -27.89
C MET A 338 -13.84 -4.53 -27.64
N PRO A 339 -14.27 -3.69 -28.63
CA PRO A 339 -14.37 -2.25 -28.38
C PRO A 339 -15.39 -1.87 -27.30
N ALA A 340 -16.45 -2.66 -27.08
CA ALA A 340 -17.40 -2.43 -26.01
C ALA A 340 -16.74 -2.65 -24.62
N LEU A 341 -15.96 -3.72 -24.48
CA LEU A 341 -15.15 -3.95 -23.27
C LEU A 341 -14.07 -2.88 -23.10
N ALA A 342 -13.46 -2.41 -24.18
CA ALA A 342 -12.49 -1.33 -24.16
C ALA A 342 -13.11 -0.02 -23.66
N GLY A 343 -14.30 0.33 -24.14
CA GLY A 343 -15.07 1.49 -23.67
C GLY A 343 -15.40 1.41 -22.17
N LEU A 344 -15.89 0.26 -21.72
CA LEU A 344 -16.12 -0.02 -20.30
C LEU A 344 -14.83 0.18 -19.48
N LEU A 345 -13.71 -0.43 -19.89
CA LEU A 345 -12.43 -0.33 -19.20
C LEU A 345 -11.87 1.09 -19.19
N MET A 346 -12.01 1.85 -20.27
CA MET A 346 -11.59 3.25 -20.30
C MET A 346 -12.37 4.09 -19.29
N LEU A 347 -13.67 3.87 -19.17
CA LEU A 347 -14.49 4.53 -18.15
C LEU A 347 -14.06 4.13 -16.73
N VAL A 348 -13.76 2.86 -16.49
CA VAL A 348 -13.22 2.36 -15.23
C VAL A 348 -11.86 2.97 -14.95
N GLY A 349 -10.98 3.05 -15.94
CA GLY A 349 -9.67 3.71 -15.84
C GLY A 349 -9.80 5.17 -15.43
N PHE A 350 -10.68 5.92 -16.08
CA PHE A 350 -10.97 7.31 -15.75
C PHE A 350 -11.48 7.48 -14.31
N ARG A 351 -12.40 6.63 -13.86
CA ARG A 351 -12.91 6.62 -12.48
C ARG A 351 -11.89 6.18 -11.45
N THR A 352 -10.86 5.46 -11.85
CA THR A 352 -9.76 5.05 -10.98
C THR A 352 -8.84 6.23 -10.65
N ILE A 353 -8.78 7.25 -11.51
CA ILE A 353 -8.00 8.47 -11.27
C ILE A 353 -8.69 9.29 -10.17
N ARG A 354 -8.07 9.32 -8.98
CA ARG A 354 -8.61 9.99 -7.79
C ARG A 354 -8.23 11.48 -7.78
N THR A 355 -8.90 12.27 -8.58
CA THR A 355 -8.57 13.71 -8.74
C THR A 355 -8.61 14.50 -7.42
N ALA A 356 -9.57 14.23 -6.55
CA ALA A 356 -9.68 14.87 -5.24
C ALA A 356 -8.49 14.50 -4.32
N ASP A 357 -8.09 13.23 -4.31
CA ASP A 357 -6.95 12.77 -3.52
C ASP A 357 -5.63 13.32 -4.08
N LEU A 358 -5.49 13.39 -5.43
CA LEU A 358 -4.35 14.04 -6.09
C LEU A 358 -4.21 15.51 -5.66
N GLN A 359 -5.31 16.27 -5.69
CA GLN A 359 -5.33 17.67 -5.25
C GLN A 359 -4.98 17.81 -3.78
N SER A 360 -5.50 16.93 -2.92
CA SER A 360 -5.22 16.92 -1.49
C SER A 360 -3.72 16.70 -1.23
N VAL A 361 -3.13 15.66 -1.82
CA VAL A 361 -1.69 15.38 -1.68
C VAL A 361 -0.85 16.54 -2.23
N TRP A 362 -1.28 17.12 -3.37
CA TRP A 362 -0.58 18.25 -3.99
C TRP A 362 -0.51 19.49 -3.09
N LYS A 363 -1.51 19.71 -2.23
CA LYS A 363 -1.56 20.82 -1.28
C LYS A 363 -0.80 20.57 0.03
N THR A 364 -0.41 19.31 0.32
CA THR A 364 0.16 18.95 1.63
C THR A 364 1.62 19.39 1.81
N GLY A 365 2.44 19.43 0.73
CA GLY A 365 3.83 19.88 0.84
C GLY A 365 4.74 19.38 -0.29
N ALA A 366 5.95 19.93 -0.38
CA ALA A 366 6.89 19.65 -1.47
C ALA A 366 7.30 18.16 -1.55
N THR A 367 7.57 17.55 -0.40
CA THR A 367 7.97 16.13 -0.33
C THR A 367 6.86 15.22 -0.85
N GLN A 368 5.60 15.47 -0.43
CA GLN A 368 4.45 14.70 -0.88
C GLN A 368 4.21 14.85 -2.37
N LYS A 369 4.38 16.06 -2.92
CA LYS A 369 4.32 16.32 -4.36
C LYS A 369 5.39 15.52 -5.11
N ALA A 370 6.64 15.57 -4.64
CA ALA A 370 7.75 14.83 -5.26
C ALA A 370 7.49 13.32 -5.26
N VAL A 371 7.12 12.75 -4.12
CA VAL A 371 6.81 11.31 -4.00
C VAL A 371 5.66 10.92 -4.94
N LEU A 372 4.58 11.68 -4.96
CA LEU A 372 3.43 11.42 -5.84
C LEU A 372 3.87 11.49 -7.31
N SER A 373 4.57 12.56 -7.71
CA SER A 373 4.99 12.75 -9.11
C SER A 373 5.96 11.68 -9.58
N VAL A 374 6.95 11.32 -8.76
CA VAL A 374 7.92 10.26 -9.09
C VAL A 374 7.21 8.92 -9.20
N THR A 375 6.35 8.57 -8.22
CA THR A 375 5.61 7.31 -8.27
C THR A 375 4.68 7.25 -9.48
N PHE A 376 3.97 8.33 -9.79
CA PHE A 376 3.08 8.43 -10.95
C PHE A 376 3.86 8.26 -12.26
N ALA A 377 4.96 9.00 -12.44
CA ALA A 377 5.79 8.94 -13.64
C ALA A 377 6.41 7.55 -13.83
N LEU A 378 7.02 6.98 -12.78
CA LEU A 378 7.59 5.64 -12.85
C LEU A 378 6.53 4.59 -13.22
N THR A 379 5.33 4.68 -12.64
CA THR A 379 4.24 3.74 -12.92
C THR A 379 3.78 3.79 -14.38
N ILE A 380 3.94 4.93 -15.07
CA ILE A 380 3.59 5.06 -16.50
C ILE A 380 4.75 4.61 -17.42
N ILE A 381 6.00 4.90 -17.04
CA ILE A 381 7.17 4.76 -17.92
C ILE A 381 7.77 3.36 -17.87
N ILE A 382 7.93 2.79 -16.65
CA ILE A 382 8.55 1.48 -16.47
C ILE A 382 7.50 0.40 -16.27
N PRO A 383 7.84 -0.90 -16.48
CA PRO A 383 6.93 -1.99 -16.18
C PRO A 383 6.41 -1.91 -14.74
N LEU A 384 5.09 -2.08 -14.58
CA LEU A 384 4.38 -1.80 -13.34
C LEU A 384 4.90 -2.62 -12.15
N GLN A 385 5.36 -3.83 -12.41
CA GLN A 385 5.97 -4.73 -11.40
C GLN A 385 7.18 -4.11 -10.69
N TYR A 386 8.02 -3.35 -11.42
CA TYR A 386 9.17 -2.65 -10.84
C TYR A 386 8.77 -1.32 -10.20
N ALA A 387 7.83 -0.60 -10.82
CA ALA A 387 7.34 0.69 -10.30
C ALA A 387 6.78 0.56 -8.89
N VAL A 388 6.05 -0.51 -8.61
CA VAL A 388 5.49 -0.81 -7.28
C VAL A 388 6.61 -0.99 -6.25
N LEU A 389 7.60 -1.82 -6.55
CA LEU A 389 8.72 -2.10 -5.64
C LEU A 389 9.57 -0.86 -5.37
N VAL A 390 9.85 -0.08 -6.42
CA VAL A 390 10.58 1.20 -6.30
C VAL A 390 9.77 2.22 -5.47
N GLY A 391 8.46 2.34 -5.70
CA GLY A 391 7.58 3.23 -4.94
C GLY A 391 7.60 2.93 -3.44
N VAL A 392 7.56 1.65 -3.07
CA VAL A 392 7.66 1.21 -1.67
C VAL A 392 9.03 1.53 -1.09
N GLY A 393 10.10 1.15 -1.80
CA GLY A 393 11.48 1.45 -1.36
C GLY A 393 11.69 2.95 -1.14
N LEU A 394 11.25 3.77 -2.08
CA LEU A 394 11.32 5.23 -1.98
C LEU A 394 10.50 5.76 -0.78
N SER A 395 9.31 5.21 -0.54
CA SER A 395 8.48 5.61 0.61
C SER A 395 9.18 5.32 1.93
N VAL A 396 9.80 4.16 2.08
CA VAL A 396 10.53 3.77 3.29
C VAL A 396 11.76 4.68 3.49
N ILE A 397 12.56 4.90 2.44
CA ILE A 397 13.75 5.75 2.49
C ILE A 397 13.37 7.18 2.88
N LEU A 398 12.38 7.77 2.20
CA LEU A 398 11.96 9.14 2.48
C LEU A 398 11.31 9.30 3.85
N HIS A 399 10.57 8.29 4.31
CA HIS A 399 10.01 8.30 5.66
C HIS A 399 11.12 8.26 6.71
N THR A 400 12.10 7.38 6.55
CA THR A 400 13.25 7.26 7.45
C THR A 400 14.09 8.53 7.45
N ALA A 401 14.42 9.07 6.28
CA ALA A 401 15.17 10.33 6.16
C ALA A 401 14.44 11.51 6.82
N ARG A 402 13.12 11.56 6.67
CA ARG A 402 12.31 12.63 7.26
C ARG A 402 12.26 12.52 8.79
N GLN A 403 12.10 11.31 9.32
CA GLN A 403 12.13 11.06 10.77
C GLN A 403 13.50 11.39 11.39
N SER A 404 14.57 11.12 10.65
CA SER A 404 15.94 11.44 11.04
C SER A 404 16.17 12.94 11.23
N ASN A 405 15.63 13.76 10.31
CA ASN A 405 15.83 15.21 10.31
C ASN A 405 14.86 15.98 11.23
N GLN A 406 13.99 15.31 11.98
CA GLN A 406 13.03 15.95 12.90
C GLN A 406 13.51 15.96 14.35
N VAL A 407 14.78 15.61 14.61
CA VAL A 407 15.32 15.74 15.95
C VAL A 407 15.62 17.21 16.23
N THR A 408 15.05 17.72 17.31
CA THR A 408 15.37 19.04 17.84
C THR A 408 15.79 18.89 19.30
N VAL A 409 16.77 19.69 19.72
CA VAL A 409 17.19 19.76 21.12
C VAL A 409 16.81 21.14 21.64
N LYS A 410 16.20 21.19 22.81
CA LYS A 410 15.86 22.44 23.48
C LYS A 410 16.53 22.50 24.85
N ARG A 411 16.92 23.69 25.28
CA ARG A 411 17.38 23.95 26.64
C ARG A 411 16.17 24.23 27.54
N TRP A 412 16.11 23.55 28.68
CA TRP A 412 15.15 23.82 29.74
C TRP A 412 15.80 24.63 30.85
N LEU A 413 15.30 25.82 31.06
CA LEU A 413 15.75 26.70 32.16
C LEU A 413 14.78 26.57 33.34
N LEU A 414 15.32 26.17 34.51
CA LEU A 414 14.56 26.13 35.75
C LEU A 414 14.65 27.50 36.43
N ARG A 415 13.52 28.21 36.55
CA ARG A 415 13.43 29.46 37.28
C ARG A 415 13.33 29.26 38.79
N PRO A 416 13.67 30.27 39.61
CA PRO A 416 13.54 30.19 41.07
C PRO A 416 12.11 29.92 41.55
N ASP A 417 11.10 30.37 40.80
CA ASP A 417 9.67 30.12 41.06
C ASP A 417 9.24 28.65 40.74
N GLY A 418 10.17 27.86 40.22
CA GLY A 418 9.94 26.46 39.84
C GLY A 418 9.33 26.29 38.45
N THR A 419 9.14 27.35 37.67
CA THR A 419 8.71 27.23 36.28
C THR A 419 9.84 26.80 35.37
N LEU A 420 9.50 26.05 34.29
CA LEU A 420 10.43 25.63 33.26
C LEU A 420 10.18 26.44 31.99
N ILE A 421 11.23 27.04 31.47
CA ILE A 421 11.20 27.76 30.18
C ILE A 421 12.00 26.99 29.17
N GLU A 422 11.48 26.87 27.97
CA GLU A 422 12.16 26.24 26.84
C GLU A 422 12.81 27.31 25.95
N THR A 423 14.10 27.16 25.67
CA THR A 423 14.90 28.01 24.80
C THR A 423 15.76 27.14 23.87
N ASP A 424 16.45 27.75 22.92
CA ASP A 424 17.46 27.05 22.13
C ASP A 424 18.70 26.75 22.98
N PRO A 425 19.40 25.62 22.71
CA PRO A 425 20.68 25.32 23.36
C PRO A 425 21.70 26.41 23.06
N PRO A 426 22.65 26.69 23.96
CA PRO A 426 23.77 27.57 23.64
C PRO A 426 24.66 26.91 22.59
N ALA A 427 25.22 27.68 21.67
CA ALA A 427 26.13 27.16 20.64
C ALA A 427 27.41 26.57 21.26
N LEU A 428 27.97 27.25 22.27
CA LEU A 428 29.11 26.80 23.08
C LEU A 428 28.64 26.49 24.49
N LEU A 429 29.24 25.48 25.15
CA LEU A 429 28.93 25.16 26.54
C LEU A 429 29.54 26.26 27.45
N PRO A 430 28.70 27.06 28.15
CA PRO A 430 29.20 28.11 29.06
C PRO A 430 29.93 27.51 30.26
N ALA A 431 30.95 28.18 30.77
CA ALA A 431 31.69 27.81 31.99
C ALA A 431 30.84 27.95 33.25
N GLY A 432 30.90 26.98 34.14
CA GLY A 432 30.26 27.08 35.46
C GLY A 432 28.74 27.05 35.44
N GLU A 433 28.12 26.56 34.36
CA GLU A 433 26.67 26.53 34.23
C GLU A 433 26.09 25.11 34.17
N VAL A 434 24.83 25.01 34.59
CA VAL A 434 23.99 23.80 34.35
C VAL A 434 23.17 24.02 33.08
N VAL A 435 23.39 23.16 32.08
CA VAL A 435 22.67 23.18 30.82
C VAL A 435 21.78 21.94 30.72
N ALA A 436 20.48 22.09 30.98
CA ALA A 436 19.53 20.99 30.84
C ALA A 436 18.96 20.92 29.44
N LEU A 437 19.13 19.79 28.76
CA LEU A 437 18.74 19.54 27.38
C LEU A 437 17.59 18.52 27.29
N GLN A 438 16.58 18.88 26.52
CA GLN A 438 15.43 18.04 26.19
C GLN A 438 15.44 17.73 24.69
N PRO A 439 15.74 16.49 24.29
CA PRO A 439 15.59 16.08 22.90
C PRO A 439 14.15 15.75 22.56
N TYR A 440 13.68 16.25 21.42
CA TYR A 440 12.43 15.93 20.77
C TYR A 440 12.69 15.14 19.50
N GLY A 441 11.71 14.37 19.03
CA GLY A 441 11.89 13.47 17.88
C GLY A 441 12.41 12.09 18.28
N SER A 442 12.64 11.20 17.32
CA SER A 442 13.12 9.83 17.57
C SER A 442 14.66 9.77 17.60
N LEU A 443 15.24 9.16 18.63
CA LEU A 443 16.69 9.04 18.83
C LEU A 443 17.24 7.70 18.29
N PHE A 444 16.95 7.38 17.02
CA PHE A 444 17.48 6.18 16.38
C PHE A 444 18.78 6.48 15.59
N PHE A 445 19.40 5.44 15.01
CA PHE A 445 20.73 5.54 14.40
C PHE A 445 20.88 6.69 13.41
N ALA A 446 19.89 6.94 12.55
CA ALA A 446 19.96 7.98 11.54
C ALA A 446 19.79 9.41 12.10
N ALA A 447 19.29 9.54 13.34
CA ALA A 447 19.12 10.83 14.03
C ALA A 447 20.34 11.24 14.87
N ALA A 448 21.29 10.32 15.09
CA ALA A 448 22.43 10.57 15.98
C ALA A 448 23.27 11.76 15.54
N GLN A 449 23.54 11.90 14.23
CA GLN A 449 24.32 13.02 13.71
C GLN A 449 23.60 14.37 13.86
N ALA A 450 22.29 14.42 13.58
CA ALA A 450 21.49 15.63 13.76
C ALA A 450 21.41 16.04 15.25
N PHE A 451 21.35 15.07 16.14
CA PHE A 451 21.38 15.29 17.58
C PHE A 451 22.77 15.80 18.03
N GLU A 452 23.87 15.17 17.59
CA GLU A 452 25.24 15.56 17.91
C GLU A 452 25.51 17.02 17.51
N SER A 453 25.05 17.43 16.32
CA SER A 453 25.17 18.81 15.83
C SER A 453 24.32 19.83 16.61
N ALA A 454 23.32 19.38 17.36
CA ALA A 454 22.46 20.22 18.18
C ALA A 454 22.93 20.33 19.65
N LEU A 455 23.95 19.56 20.03
CA LEU A 455 24.57 19.69 21.36
C LEU A 455 25.50 20.92 21.43
N PRO A 456 25.65 21.57 22.60
CA PRO A 456 26.64 22.63 22.78
C PRO A 456 28.05 22.15 22.45
N GLU A 457 28.75 22.93 21.66
CA GLU A 457 30.15 22.66 21.32
C GLU A 457 31.05 22.84 22.56
N LEU A 458 32.04 21.96 22.71
CA LEU A 458 32.97 21.98 23.85
C LEU A 458 34.25 22.72 23.46
N THR A 459 34.66 23.65 24.31
CA THR A 459 35.90 24.42 24.18
C THR A 459 36.70 24.34 25.47
N ASP A 460 37.94 24.76 25.46
CA ASP A 460 38.79 24.84 26.68
C ASP A 460 38.16 25.75 27.77
N ALA A 461 37.27 26.64 27.37
CA ALA A 461 36.52 27.49 28.30
C ALA A 461 35.30 26.76 28.93
N SER A 462 34.89 25.61 28.43
CA SER A 462 33.71 24.88 28.91
C SER A 462 33.97 24.09 30.21
N ARG A 463 34.69 24.72 31.15
CA ARG A 463 35.12 24.09 32.41
C ARG A 463 34.05 24.20 33.50
N ASN A 464 34.05 23.21 34.40
CA ASN A 464 33.19 23.18 35.58
C ASN A 464 31.71 23.35 35.27
N SER A 465 31.24 22.70 34.19
CA SER A 465 29.85 22.77 33.73
C SER A 465 29.17 21.40 33.79
N VAL A 466 27.86 21.36 33.89
CA VAL A 466 27.09 20.13 33.90
C VAL A 466 26.04 20.16 32.79
N VAL A 467 26.15 19.23 31.87
CA VAL A 467 25.09 18.99 30.87
C VAL A 467 24.12 17.94 31.42
N ILE A 468 22.85 18.30 31.55
CA ILE A 468 21.78 17.37 31.95
C ILE A 468 21.00 16.96 30.71
N LEU A 469 21.06 15.70 30.33
CA LEU A 469 20.30 15.14 29.21
C LEU A 469 19.07 14.39 29.72
N ARG A 470 17.88 14.87 29.36
CA ARG A 470 16.63 14.27 29.78
C ARG A 470 16.11 13.25 28.74
N LEU A 471 16.02 11.97 29.14
CA LEU A 471 15.60 10.85 28.27
C LEU A 471 14.22 10.29 28.61
N ARG A 472 13.34 11.09 29.24
CA ARG A 472 11.99 10.64 29.60
C ARG A 472 11.19 10.18 28.38
N GLY A 473 10.55 9.01 28.53
CA GLY A 473 9.71 8.42 27.48
C GLY A 473 10.49 7.74 26.36
N ARG A 474 11.82 7.62 26.51
CA ARG A 474 12.64 6.80 25.60
C ARG A 474 12.66 5.37 26.09
N THR A 475 12.48 4.45 25.15
CA THR A 475 12.54 3.00 25.41
C THR A 475 13.75 2.36 24.73
N ASP A 476 14.28 2.99 23.68
CA ASP A 476 15.43 2.51 22.92
C ASP A 476 16.26 3.70 22.42
N LEU A 477 17.59 3.61 22.54
CA LEU A 477 18.55 4.61 22.08
C LEU A 477 19.37 4.15 20.86
N GLY A 478 19.47 2.85 20.65
CA GLY A 478 20.34 2.27 19.62
C GLY A 478 21.84 2.47 19.88
N THR A 479 22.68 1.60 19.31
CA THR A 479 24.13 1.59 19.52
C THR A 479 24.84 2.83 18.97
N THR A 480 24.39 3.37 17.83
CA THR A 480 24.97 4.58 17.23
C THR A 480 24.77 5.80 18.14
N PHE A 481 23.58 5.94 18.74
CA PHE A 481 23.28 7.04 19.65
C PHE A 481 24.09 6.92 20.97
N THR A 482 24.16 5.74 21.55
CA THR A 482 24.95 5.52 22.78
C THR A 482 26.45 5.74 22.56
N GLY A 483 27.00 5.33 21.40
CA GLY A 483 28.38 5.61 21.04
C GLY A 483 28.70 7.12 20.86
N MET A 484 27.77 7.88 20.26
CA MET A 484 27.85 9.33 20.18
C MET A 484 27.81 9.96 21.58
N LEU A 485 26.88 9.51 22.42
CA LEU A 485 26.72 10.00 23.79
C LEU A 485 27.97 9.75 24.63
N GLU A 486 28.60 8.59 24.46
CA GLU A 486 29.88 8.27 25.12
C GLU A 486 31.00 9.23 24.69
N ARG A 487 31.15 9.52 23.38
CA ARG A 487 32.13 10.48 22.88
C ARG A 487 31.92 11.86 23.48
N TYR A 488 30.69 12.36 23.48
CA TYR A 488 30.37 13.67 24.05
C TYR A 488 30.62 13.72 25.55
N ALA A 489 30.29 12.65 26.30
CA ALA A 489 30.58 12.55 27.73
C ALA A 489 32.09 12.53 28.01
N ARG A 490 32.89 11.82 27.21
CA ARG A 490 34.39 11.86 27.31
C ARG A 490 34.92 13.27 27.02
N GLY A 491 34.36 13.98 26.02
CA GLY A 491 34.74 15.37 25.75
C GLY A 491 34.43 16.29 26.94
N LEU A 492 33.30 16.14 27.59
CA LEU A 492 32.97 16.89 28.81
C LEU A 492 33.96 16.61 29.94
N VAL A 493 34.29 15.35 30.19
CA VAL A 493 35.28 14.98 31.23
C VAL A 493 36.65 15.58 30.91
N ALA A 494 37.08 15.58 29.65
CA ALA A 494 38.38 16.14 29.25
C ALA A 494 38.50 17.64 29.54
N VAL A 495 37.39 18.41 29.49
CA VAL A 495 37.37 19.84 29.85
C VAL A 495 36.97 20.09 31.32
N GLY A 496 36.95 19.07 32.17
CA GLY A 496 36.60 19.21 33.61
C GLY A 496 35.10 19.48 33.84
N SER A 497 34.26 19.00 32.95
CA SER A 497 32.78 19.07 33.01
C SER A 497 32.19 17.67 33.03
N LYS A 498 30.88 17.52 33.24
CA LYS A 498 30.24 16.19 33.27
C LYS A 498 28.87 16.13 32.60
N LEU A 499 28.51 14.92 32.17
CA LEU A 499 27.16 14.58 31.71
C LEU A 499 26.33 13.95 32.82
N VAL A 500 25.11 14.39 32.96
CA VAL A 500 24.10 13.78 33.84
C VAL A 500 22.91 13.35 32.98
N ILE A 501 22.44 12.12 33.16
CA ILE A 501 21.29 11.57 32.45
C ILE A 501 20.09 11.51 33.39
N VAL A 502 18.95 12.06 32.93
CA VAL A 502 17.76 12.19 33.80
C VAL A 502 16.56 11.48 33.18
N SER A 503 15.80 10.85 34.05
CA SER A 503 14.55 10.14 33.71
C SER A 503 14.77 8.98 32.72
N ALA A 504 15.91 8.30 32.80
CA ALA A 504 16.14 7.06 32.07
C ALA A 504 15.27 5.92 32.63
N GLY A 505 14.53 5.24 31.75
CA GLY A 505 13.82 4.00 32.07
C GLY A 505 14.79 2.83 32.22
N GLU A 506 14.32 1.71 32.76
CA GLU A 506 15.18 0.53 33.03
C GLU A 506 15.86 0.01 31.75
N GLN A 507 15.13 -0.08 30.63
CA GLN A 507 15.68 -0.52 29.35
C GLN A 507 16.80 0.41 28.85
N VAL A 508 16.62 1.72 28.98
CA VAL A 508 17.63 2.71 28.59
C VAL A 508 18.88 2.60 29.49
N ARG A 509 18.70 2.41 30.80
CA ARG A 509 19.81 2.20 31.73
C ARG A 509 20.61 0.95 31.38
N GLU A 510 19.93 -0.14 31.08
CA GLU A 510 20.60 -1.38 30.67
C GLU A 510 21.36 -1.19 29.34
N GLN A 511 20.79 -0.49 28.37
CA GLN A 511 21.49 -0.15 27.14
C GLN A 511 22.75 0.69 27.40
N LEU A 512 22.65 1.72 28.23
CA LEU A 512 23.81 2.54 28.63
C LEU A 512 24.90 1.71 29.31
N ARG A 513 24.51 0.72 30.12
CA ARG A 513 25.41 -0.21 30.80
C ARG A 513 26.11 -1.14 29.80
N VAL A 514 25.36 -1.81 28.96
CA VAL A 514 25.87 -2.79 27.99
C VAL A 514 26.76 -2.13 26.93
N THR A 515 26.46 -0.88 26.55
CA THR A 515 27.25 -0.13 25.56
C THR A 515 28.44 0.62 26.14
N GLY A 516 28.69 0.51 27.43
CA GLY A 516 29.89 1.08 28.07
C GLY A 516 29.75 2.56 28.46
N VAL A 517 28.65 3.23 28.19
CA VAL A 517 28.44 4.65 28.55
C VAL A 517 28.59 4.88 30.05
N THR A 518 28.18 3.89 30.87
CA THR A 518 28.31 3.96 32.34
C THR A 518 29.73 3.95 32.85
N ALA A 519 30.74 3.65 32.04
CA ALA A 519 32.13 3.81 32.38
C ALA A 519 32.57 5.28 32.43
N VAL A 520 31.86 6.15 31.68
CA VAL A 520 32.15 7.59 31.61
C VAL A 520 31.12 8.39 32.40
N VAL A 521 29.81 8.07 32.16
CA VAL A 521 28.70 8.62 32.95
C VAL A 521 28.43 7.65 34.10
N THR A 522 29.03 7.89 35.22
CA THR A 522 28.95 6.98 36.38
C THR A 522 27.52 6.79 36.84
N PRO A 523 27.16 5.64 37.48
CA PRO A 523 25.77 5.33 37.84
C PRO A 523 25.08 6.39 38.72
N GLU A 524 25.82 7.10 39.56
CA GLU A 524 25.28 8.21 40.37
C GLU A 524 24.84 9.42 39.55
N ASN A 525 25.34 9.59 38.34
CA ASN A 525 24.93 10.62 37.39
C ASN A 525 23.78 10.18 36.46
N ILE A 526 23.17 8.99 36.73
CA ILE A 526 22.01 8.47 35.95
C ILE A 526 20.79 8.39 36.88
N TYR A 527 19.90 9.37 36.78
CA TYR A 527 18.70 9.49 37.59
C TYR A 527 17.53 8.74 36.96
N THR A 528 16.93 7.83 37.71
CA THR A 528 15.72 7.11 37.29
C THR A 528 14.51 8.05 37.30
N GLY A 529 13.65 7.93 36.27
CA GLY A 529 12.39 8.66 36.21
C GLY A 529 11.40 8.20 37.29
N ASN A 530 10.57 9.12 37.77
CA ASN A 530 9.44 8.85 38.65
C ASN A 530 8.12 9.39 38.06
N GLU A 531 7.00 9.14 38.71
CA GLU A 531 5.66 9.57 38.25
C GLU A 531 5.50 11.09 38.23
N ARG A 532 6.19 11.82 39.10
CA ARG A 532 6.11 13.29 39.21
C ARG A 532 6.96 13.96 38.13
N ILE A 533 6.30 14.59 37.15
CA ILE A 533 6.98 15.29 36.05
C ILE A 533 7.83 16.44 36.60
N GLY A 534 9.10 16.49 36.23
CA GLY A 534 10.03 17.55 36.62
C GLY A 534 10.77 17.32 37.94
N SER A 535 10.30 16.47 38.85
CA SER A 535 10.92 16.26 40.16
C SER A 535 12.36 15.73 40.05
N THR A 536 12.59 14.74 39.17
CA THR A 536 13.92 14.15 38.91
C THR A 536 14.86 15.18 38.27
N LEU A 537 14.37 16.00 37.36
CA LEU A 537 15.16 17.09 36.76
C LEU A 537 15.55 18.14 37.81
N LYS A 538 14.61 18.54 38.66
CA LYS A 538 14.85 19.49 39.76
C LYS A 538 15.96 18.99 40.68
N ARG A 539 15.88 17.74 41.10
CA ARG A 539 16.92 17.10 41.93
C ARG A 539 18.28 17.10 41.23
N ALA A 540 18.33 16.63 39.99
CA ALA A 540 19.59 16.60 39.22
C ALA A 540 20.17 18.02 39.02
N TYR A 541 19.31 19.03 38.84
CA TYR A 541 19.72 20.42 38.71
C TYR A 541 20.33 20.97 40.01
N THR A 542 19.71 20.65 41.16
CA THR A 542 20.23 21.03 42.48
C THR A 542 21.58 20.36 42.74
N ASP A 543 21.69 19.05 42.51
CA ASP A 543 22.92 18.29 42.70
C ASP A 543 24.04 18.77 41.76
N ALA A 544 23.69 19.13 40.51
CA ALA A 544 24.62 19.71 39.53
C ALA A 544 25.13 21.08 39.97
N THR A 545 24.27 21.94 40.49
CA THR A 545 24.63 23.27 41.00
C THR A 545 25.56 23.16 42.21
N ALA A 546 25.27 22.26 43.14
CA ALA A 546 26.12 22.00 44.31
C ALA A 546 27.52 21.51 43.89
N TRP A 547 27.57 20.61 42.88
CA TRP A 547 28.85 20.11 42.35
C TRP A 547 29.71 21.25 41.74
N ILE A 548 29.11 22.15 40.95
CA ILE A 548 29.77 23.31 40.36
C ILE A 548 30.37 24.20 41.46
N GLN A 549 29.57 24.52 42.50
CA GLN A 549 30.00 25.35 43.63
C GLN A 549 31.15 24.74 44.45
N GLN A 550 31.08 23.41 44.65
CA GLN A 550 32.14 22.70 45.34
C GLN A 550 33.47 22.73 44.59
N ASN A 551 33.44 22.51 43.25
CA ASN A 551 34.66 22.55 42.43
C ASN A 551 35.25 23.97 42.29
N GLN A 552 34.39 25.02 42.34
CA GLN A 552 34.91 26.41 42.38
C GLN A 552 35.69 26.67 43.66
N ARG A 553 35.17 26.24 44.81
CA ARG A 553 35.85 26.41 46.12
C ARG A 553 37.17 25.65 46.21
N THR A 554 37.23 24.42 45.66
CA THR A 554 38.48 23.63 45.64
C THR A 554 39.51 24.16 44.66
N GLY A 555 39.11 24.81 43.55
CA GLY A 555 39.98 25.51 42.61
C GLY A 555 40.56 26.81 43.18
N GLU A 556 39.79 27.54 43.97
CA GLU A 556 40.28 28.76 44.66
C GLU A 556 41.19 28.46 45.88
N ALA A 557 41.03 27.29 46.52
CA ALA A 557 41.89 26.90 47.65
C ALA A 557 43.25 26.27 47.20
N GLY A 558 43.43 26.02 45.90
CA GLY A 558 44.63 25.41 45.30
C GLY A 558 45.54 26.41 44.56
N VAL A 559 45.22 27.69 44.59
CA VAL A 559 46.05 28.84 44.11
C VAL A 559 46.56 29.59 45.32
#